data_a790af1b97e02125019aef57dc344721
#
_entry.id   a790af1b97e02125019aef57dc344721
#
_cell.length_a   1.000
_cell.length_b   1.000
_cell.length_c   1.000
_cell.angle_alpha   90.00
_cell.angle_beta   90.00
_cell.angle_gamma   90.00
#
_symmetry.space_group_name_H-M   'P 1'
#
loop_
_entity.id
_entity.type
_entity.pdbx_description
1 polymer ?
#
loop_
_entity_poly.entity_id
_entity_poly.type
_entity_poly.pdbx_seq_one_letter_code
_entity_poly.pdbx_strand_id
1 'polypeptide(L)'
;IDGELIPSRGTWLEFLTDEKKTALGKVMNMSVDRKRKILSTILLKTIGFSLNLEKGEDAFDVNKVKTFIKSMGLEVYDDLINQNDDREFLNIYEAIYTSFLGAYEEITNTLYADKTNTTDAALIEMHRNQKQDEVPTIEGAGSLMNAKFFDAKKYDLTPAGRYKLGRKLNVIDRIENHVLAQDLYKADGSLLMKKGTLVHKEERNLLREELTKGSHVEAFPFRHSFSHPTVVEVETKNKLALVGRILANDLELKDEVIYQGTALSEEDVKKIAKEFKVISVYSGIISKPVELTRDNIDAVLDYGQRFFILARITDKAGDVMIDDEPAMPLYIPDHDSYILMSDKEAIIRERISKGEKMTAWLVGSACQVVYIENPNDANSKIKLIGVDPLNDKKCITISDMIALYSYMLSMLDGVGSTDEIDMLGNRRIRTVGELIQNQFRIGLSRMEKAVKEKMSIADVETSTPKSLTNNRPLSGAIKEFFSSSQLSQFMDQQNPL
;
A
#
# COMPACT_ATOMS: atom_id res chain seq x y z
N ILE A 1 -12.97 -0.01 19.77
CA ILE A 1 -13.05 0.71 18.49
C ILE A 1 -13.01 -0.32 17.39
N ASP A 2 -13.99 -0.27 16.50
CA ASP A 2 -14.16 -1.21 15.41
C ASP A 2 -14.10 -0.43 14.09
N GLY A 3 -13.40 -0.98 13.11
CA GLY A 3 -13.28 -0.38 11.77
C GLY A 3 -13.45 -1.42 10.69
N GLU A 4 -14.41 -1.24 9.81
CA GLU A 4 -14.67 -2.12 8.69
C GLU A 4 -14.31 -1.45 7.37
N LEU A 5 -13.55 -2.15 6.52
CA LEU A 5 -13.30 -1.80 5.13
C LEU A 5 -14.02 -2.79 4.22
N ILE A 6 -15.11 -2.33 3.63
CA ILE A 6 -15.97 -3.14 2.76
C ILE A 6 -15.86 -2.63 1.32
N PRO A 7 -15.16 -3.36 0.43
CA PRO A 7 -15.11 -3.00 -0.98
C PRO A 7 -16.43 -3.29 -1.69
N SER A 8 -16.63 -2.72 -2.88
CA SER A 8 -17.74 -3.09 -3.75
C SER A 8 -17.63 -4.54 -4.24
N ARG A 9 -16.41 -4.99 -4.47
CA ARG A 9 -16.05 -6.36 -4.79
C ARG A 9 -14.69 -6.64 -4.20
N GLY A 10 -14.52 -7.75 -3.49
CA GLY A 10 -13.26 -8.19 -2.92
C GLY A 10 -13.36 -8.53 -1.45
N THR A 11 -12.23 -8.65 -0.83
CA THR A 11 -12.06 -9.11 0.54
C THR A 11 -12.42 -8.03 1.55
N TRP A 12 -13.19 -8.39 2.55
CA TRP A 12 -13.52 -7.51 3.68
C TRP A 12 -12.40 -7.55 4.71
N LEU A 13 -12.06 -6.37 5.24
CA LEU A 13 -11.09 -6.21 6.30
C LEU A 13 -11.74 -5.49 7.47
N GLU A 14 -11.67 -6.09 8.64
CA GLU A 14 -12.26 -5.57 9.87
C GLU A 14 -11.19 -5.53 10.95
N PHE A 15 -11.06 -4.39 11.61
CA PHE A 15 -10.22 -4.20 12.79
C PHE A 15 -11.09 -4.08 14.03
N LEU A 16 -10.64 -4.70 15.11
CA LEU A 16 -11.36 -4.78 16.37
C LEU A 16 -10.40 -4.56 17.53
N THR A 17 -10.79 -3.75 18.50
CA THR A 17 -10.06 -3.63 19.76
C THR A 17 -10.75 -4.50 20.81
N ASP A 18 -10.14 -5.60 21.15
CA ASP A 18 -10.67 -6.53 22.14
C ASP A 18 -9.92 -6.40 23.47
N GLU A 19 -10.65 -6.36 24.57
CA GLU A 19 -10.10 -6.59 25.89
C GLU A 19 -9.87 -8.09 26.06
N LYS A 20 -8.62 -8.53 25.92
CA LYS A 20 -8.27 -9.90 26.28
C LYS A 20 -8.36 -10.04 27.81
N LYS A 21 -8.96 -11.15 28.28
CA LYS A 21 -8.92 -11.57 29.69
C LYS A 21 -7.52 -12.04 30.13
N THR A 22 -6.47 -11.46 29.57
CA THR A 22 -5.08 -11.73 29.93
C THR A 22 -4.52 -10.51 30.65
N ALA A 23 -3.45 -10.70 31.41
CA ALA A 23 -2.75 -9.63 32.16
C ALA A 23 -2.21 -8.49 31.27
N LEU A 24 -2.29 -8.63 29.93
CA LEU A 24 -1.73 -7.73 28.95
C LEU A 24 -2.64 -6.55 28.55
N GLY A 25 -3.90 -6.49 29.02
CA GLY A 25 -4.82 -5.41 28.63
C GLY A 25 -5.40 -5.56 27.23
N LYS A 26 -5.68 -4.42 26.58
CA LYS A 26 -6.31 -4.36 25.26
C LYS A 26 -5.36 -4.79 24.15
N VAL A 27 -5.84 -5.56 23.20
CA VAL A 27 -5.14 -5.98 21.98
C VAL A 27 -5.94 -5.63 20.74
N MET A 28 -5.26 -5.35 19.65
CA MET A 28 -5.88 -5.10 18.35
C MET A 28 -5.94 -6.39 17.54
N ASN A 29 -7.15 -6.81 17.22
CA ASN A 29 -7.40 -7.94 16.35
C ASN A 29 -7.84 -7.46 14.96
N MET A 30 -7.78 -8.35 13.99
CA MET A 30 -8.40 -8.15 12.68
C MET A 30 -9.13 -9.42 12.25
N SER A 31 -10.10 -9.26 11.36
CA SER A 31 -10.79 -10.33 10.67
C SER A 31 -10.77 -10.06 9.17
N VAL A 32 -10.51 -11.10 8.39
CA VAL A 32 -10.51 -11.05 6.93
C VAL A 32 -11.66 -11.92 6.43
N ASP A 33 -12.57 -11.33 5.65
CA ASP A 33 -13.82 -11.99 5.17
C ASP A 33 -14.67 -12.57 6.31
N ARG A 34 -14.70 -11.89 7.46
CA ARG A 34 -15.42 -12.33 8.68
C ARG A 34 -15.01 -13.72 9.17
N LYS A 35 -13.78 -14.15 8.85
CA LYS A 35 -13.22 -15.40 9.36
C LYS A 35 -12.69 -15.23 10.79
N ARG A 36 -12.00 -16.25 11.27
CA ARG A 36 -11.39 -16.24 12.62
C ARG A 36 -10.54 -14.97 12.81
N LYS A 37 -10.72 -14.32 13.96
CA LYS A 37 -9.91 -13.18 14.38
C LYS A 37 -8.44 -13.57 14.56
N ILE A 38 -7.54 -12.76 14.06
CA ILE A 38 -6.09 -12.84 14.24
C ILE A 38 -5.57 -11.49 14.72
N LEU A 39 -4.36 -11.46 15.23
CA LEU A 39 -3.75 -10.22 15.71
C LEU A 39 -3.44 -9.29 14.53
N SER A 40 -3.72 -8.00 14.70
CA SER A 40 -3.57 -7.01 13.61
C SER A 40 -2.12 -6.75 13.22
N THR A 41 -1.17 -6.99 14.13
CA THR A 41 0.27 -6.90 13.86
C THR A 41 0.74 -7.91 12.82
N ILE A 42 0.02 -9.03 12.66
CA ILE A 42 0.29 -9.99 11.59
C ILE A 42 0.17 -9.33 10.21
N LEU A 43 -0.81 -8.43 10.02
CA LEU A 43 -0.94 -7.69 8.76
C LEU A 43 0.27 -6.79 8.51
N LEU A 44 0.70 -6.02 9.51
CA LEU A 44 1.87 -5.15 9.38
C LEU A 44 3.14 -5.93 9.05
N LYS A 45 3.34 -7.08 9.70
CA LYS A 45 4.45 -7.98 9.40
C LYS A 45 4.34 -8.59 8.00
N THR A 46 3.13 -8.98 7.59
CA THR A 46 2.87 -9.55 6.25
C THR A 46 3.21 -8.58 5.13
N ILE A 47 2.89 -7.29 5.28
CA ILE A 47 3.30 -6.27 4.31
C ILE A 47 4.78 -5.89 4.43
N GLY A 48 5.48 -6.43 5.42
CA GLY A 48 6.93 -6.33 5.53
C GLY A 48 7.42 -4.95 5.98
N PHE A 49 6.79 -4.39 6.97
CA PHE A 49 7.24 -3.14 7.57
C PHE A 49 8.69 -3.27 8.06
N SER A 50 9.60 -2.47 7.53
CA SER A 50 11.02 -2.51 7.87
C SER A 50 11.68 -1.15 7.67
N LEU A 51 12.64 -0.77 8.52
CA LEU A 51 13.29 0.54 8.49
C LEU A 51 14.70 0.55 7.89
N ASN A 52 15.47 -0.48 8.03
CA ASN A 52 16.93 -0.42 7.84
C ASN A 52 17.41 -1.11 6.58
N LEU A 53 17.00 -0.63 5.42
CA LEU A 53 17.37 -1.22 4.14
C LEU A 53 18.54 -0.49 3.45
N GLU A 54 18.94 0.70 3.94
CA GLU A 54 19.92 1.55 3.25
C GLU A 54 21.39 1.21 3.53
N LYS A 55 21.70 0.38 4.53
CA LYS A 55 23.07 0.27 5.04
C LYS A 55 23.66 -1.15 5.16
N GLY A 56 23.02 -2.18 4.68
CA GLY A 56 23.57 -3.54 4.81
C GLY A 56 23.69 -4.05 6.26
N GLU A 57 24.36 -5.17 6.45
CA GLU A 57 24.45 -5.85 7.75
C GLU A 57 25.10 -5.03 8.86
N ASP A 58 26.09 -4.20 8.55
CA ASP A 58 26.87 -3.42 9.53
C ASP A 58 26.08 -2.26 10.15
N ALA A 59 24.95 -1.90 9.60
CA ALA A 59 24.15 -0.77 10.07
C ALA A 59 23.03 -1.15 11.03
N PHE A 60 22.67 -2.41 11.08
CA PHE A 60 21.68 -2.91 12.03
C PHE A 60 22.39 -3.29 13.32
N ASP A 61 22.34 -2.42 14.30
CA ASP A 61 22.87 -2.68 15.64
C ASP A 61 21.72 -3.07 16.57
N VAL A 62 21.65 -4.37 16.91
CA VAL A 62 20.65 -4.93 17.83
C VAL A 62 20.66 -4.18 19.17
N ASN A 63 21.83 -3.76 19.64
CA ASN A 63 21.94 -3.03 20.90
C ASN A 63 21.36 -1.61 20.80
N LYS A 64 21.51 -0.96 19.65
CA LYS A 64 20.85 0.34 19.40
C LYS A 64 19.35 0.21 19.38
N VAL A 65 18.81 -0.84 18.74
CA VAL A 65 17.37 -1.11 18.74
C VAL A 65 16.86 -1.39 20.14
N LYS A 66 17.56 -2.27 20.90
CA LYS A 66 17.20 -2.55 22.30
C LYS A 66 17.29 -1.29 23.17
N THR A 67 18.31 -0.45 22.99
CA THR A 67 18.44 0.82 23.70
C THR A 67 17.34 1.80 23.33
N PHE A 68 16.99 1.89 22.04
CA PHE A 68 15.88 2.71 21.56
C PHE A 68 14.55 2.28 22.17
N ILE A 69 14.23 0.99 22.14
CA ILE A 69 13.02 0.43 22.73
C ILE A 69 12.95 0.71 24.25
N LYS A 70 14.07 0.58 24.96
CA LYS A 70 14.17 0.93 26.39
C LYS A 70 13.99 2.43 26.64
N SER A 71 14.53 3.28 25.78
CA SER A 71 14.38 4.75 25.91
C SER A 71 12.95 5.22 25.76
N MET A 72 12.09 4.38 25.19
CA MET A 72 10.64 4.64 25.06
C MET A 72 9.81 4.21 26.29
N GLY A 73 10.46 3.80 27.38
CA GLY A 73 9.79 3.41 28.62
C GLY A 73 9.16 2.01 28.58
N LEU A 74 9.63 1.16 27.68
CA LEU A 74 9.08 -0.18 27.46
C LEU A 74 9.78 -1.26 28.30
N GLU A 75 10.32 -0.91 29.45
CA GLU A 75 10.93 -1.86 30.39
C GLU A 75 10.00 -3.01 30.78
N VAL A 76 8.69 -2.76 30.77
CA VAL A 76 7.66 -3.79 31.02
C VAL A 76 7.71 -4.94 30.00
N TYR A 77 8.30 -4.72 28.83
CA TYR A 77 8.41 -5.69 27.74
C TYR A 77 9.85 -6.15 27.51
N ASP A 78 10.73 -5.96 28.47
CA ASP A 78 12.13 -6.43 28.41
C ASP A 78 12.21 -7.94 28.10
N ASP A 79 11.26 -8.74 28.59
CA ASP A 79 11.20 -10.15 28.29
C ASP A 79 10.98 -10.44 26.81
N LEU A 80 10.11 -9.68 26.16
CA LEU A 80 9.88 -9.81 24.71
C LEU A 80 11.14 -9.46 23.93
N ILE A 81 11.80 -8.38 24.32
CA ILE A 81 13.03 -7.90 23.67
C ILE A 81 14.18 -8.87 23.92
N ASN A 82 14.31 -9.39 25.14
CA ASN A 82 15.40 -10.28 25.52
C ASN A 82 15.23 -11.71 24.97
N GLN A 83 14.00 -12.17 24.76
CA GLN A 83 13.71 -13.46 24.15
C GLN A 83 13.89 -13.47 22.63
N ASN A 84 13.86 -12.31 21.99
CA ASN A 84 13.97 -12.17 20.54
C ASN A 84 15.28 -11.46 20.21
N ASP A 85 16.33 -12.26 20.01
CA ASP A 85 17.59 -11.81 19.39
C ASP A 85 17.49 -11.87 17.85
N ASP A 86 16.31 -12.21 17.31
CA ASP A 86 16.06 -12.23 15.88
C ASP A 86 16.10 -10.81 15.34
N ARG A 87 17.07 -10.56 14.48
CA ARG A 87 17.33 -9.29 13.83
C ARG A 87 16.12 -8.79 13.04
N GLU A 88 15.43 -9.69 12.36
CA GLU A 88 14.23 -9.36 11.59
C GLU A 88 13.09 -8.90 12.50
N PHE A 89 12.85 -9.60 13.59
CA PHE A 89 11.84 -9.20 14.56
C PHE A 89 12.10 -7.81 15.13
N LEU A 90 13.33 -7.55 15.58
CA LEU A 90 13.69 -6.26 16.16
C LEU A 90 13.57 -5.11 15.15
N ASN A 91 13.95 -5.36 13.89
CA ASN A 91 13.80 -4.38 12.82
C ASN A 91 12.31 -4.05 12.55
N ILE A 92 11.45 -5.06 12.46
CA ILE A 92 10.01 -4.88 12.30
C ILE A 92 9.42 -4.13 13.50
N TYR A 93 9.84 -4.50 14.70
CA TYR A 93 9.38 -3.88 15.93
C TYR A 93 9.74 -2.39 15.97
N GLU A 94 11.00 -2.03 15.71
CA GLU A 94 11.46 -0.64 15.60
C GLU A 94 10.69 0.13 14.53
N ALA A 95 10.45 -0.49 13.36
CA ALA A 95 9.71 0.13 12.28
C ALA A 95 8.28 0.51 12.67
N ILE A 96 7.58 -0.41 13.34
CA ILE A 96 6.21 -0.17 13.81
C ILE A 96 6.21 0.98 14.82
N TYR A 97 7.11 0.94 15.79
CA TYR A 97 7.19 1.99 16.80
C TYR A 97 7.49 3.36 16.23
N THR A 98 8.53 3.45 15.42
CA THR A 98 8.95 4.73 14.81
C THR A 98 7.88 5.29 13.89
N SER A 99 7.24 4.42 13.11
CA SER A 99 6.20 4.83 12.16
C SER A 99 4.98 5.43 12.86
N PHE A 100 4.61 4.91 14.02
CA PHE A 100 3.43 5.38 14.75
C PHE A 100 3.75 6.29 15.95
N LEU A 101 4.98 6.82 16.06
CA LEU A 101 5.44 7.70 17.15
C LEU A 101 5.19 7.12 18.54
N GLY A 102 5.87 6.04 18.83
CA GLY A 102 5.85 5.50 20.14
C GLY A 102 4.70 4.52 20.37
N ALA A 103 4.66 4.14 21.60
CA ALA A 103 3.92 3.02 22.05
C ALA A 103 2.47 3.38 22.31
N TYR A 104 1.65 3.07 21.36
CA TYR A 104 0.30 2.72 21.79
C TYR A 104 0.40 1.41 22.57
N GLU A 105 -0.09 1.42 23.80
CA GLU A 105 -0.11 0.24 24.65
C GLU A 105 -0.76 -0.96 23.94
N GLU A 106 -1.80 -0.71 23.18
CA GLU A 106 -2.51 -1.70 22.38
C GLU A 106 -1.63 -2.37 21.34
N ILE A 107 -0.74 -1.63 20.66
CA ILE A 107 0.23 -2.21 19.71
C ILE A 107 1.22 -3.08 20.44
N THR A 108 1.76 -2.59 21.56
CA THR A 108 2.76 -3.32 22.35
C THR A 108 2.17 -4.60 22.89
N ASN A 109 0.97 -4.55 23.45
CA ASN A 109 0.25 -5.72 23.94
C ASN A 109 -0.03 -6.71 22.80
N THR A 110 -0.36 -6.21 21.61
CA THR A 110 -0.62 -7.05 20.43
C THR A 110 0.66 -7.72 19.94
N LEU A 111 1.78 -6.99 19.87
CA LEU A 111 3.08 -7.56 19.51
C LEU A 111 3.56 -8.61 20.51
N TYR A 112 3.35 -8.38 21.80
CA TYR A 112 3.67 -9.34 22.84
C TYR A 112 2.83 -10.64 22.74
N ALA A 113 1.57 -10.50 22.35
CA ALA A 113 0.68 -11.65 22.14
C ALA A 113 0.92 -12.38 20.81
N ASP A 114 1.64 -11.75 19.87
CA ASP A 114 1.89 -12.26 18.53
C ASP A 114 3.11 -13.20 18.53
N LYS A 115 2.87 -14.44 18.16
CA LYS A 115 3.91 -15.48 18.12
C LYS A 115 4.70 -15.50 16.81
N THR A 116 4.30 -14.68 15.83
CA THR A 116 5.01 -14.59 14.55
C THR A 116 6.16 -13.58 14.64
N ASN A 117 7.39 -14.04 14.52
CA ASN A 117 8.57 -13.18 14.67
C ASN A 117 9.08 -12.64 13.33
N THR A 118 8.72 -13.29 12.23
CA THR A 118 9.22 -12.95 10.89
C THR A 118 8.07 -12.65 9.94
N THR A 119 8.36 -11.99 8.83
CA THR A 119 7.40 -11.72 7.74
C THR A 119 6.85 -13.02 7.16
N ASP A 120 7.70 -14.02 6.99
CA ASP A 120 7.31 -15.32 6.43
C ASP A 120 6.40 -16.09 7.38
N ALA A 121 6.68 -16.05 8.68
CA ALA A 121 5.80 -16.64 9.71
C ALA A 121 4.42 -15.94 9.71
N ALA A 122 4.38 -14.63 9.55
CA ALA A 122 3.14 -13.87 9.47
C ALA A 122 2.34 -14.20 8.21
N LEU A 123 3.01 -14.35 7.05
CA LEU A 123 2.37 -14.78 5.79
C LEU A 123 1.75 -16.18 5.93
N ILE A 124 2.47 -17.12 6.52
CA ILE A 124 1.98 -18.47 6.77
C ILE A 124 0.76 -18.45 7.69
N GLU A 125 0.78 -17.65 8.76
CA GLU A 125 -0.36 -17.56 9.68
C GLU A 125 -1.58 -16.91 8.99
N MET A 126 -1.37 -15.91 8.17
CA MET A 126 -2.42 -15.32 7.34
C MET A 126 -3.02 -16.34 6.38
N HIS A 127 -2.18 -17.16 5.74
CA HIS A 127 -2.64 -18.24 4.83
C HIS A 127 -3.46 -19.28 5.59
N ARG A 128 -2.99 -19.74 6.75
CA ARG A 128 -3.72 -20.70 7.60
C ARG A 128 -5.09 -20.18 8.03
N ASN A 129 -5.17 -18.88 8.35
CA ASN A 129 -6.45 -18.26 8.67
C ASN A 129 -7.42 -18.29 7.49
N GLN A 130 -6.94 -18.09 6.28
CA GLN A 130 -7.76 -17.98 5.08
C GLN A 130 -8.10 -19.33 4.44
N LYS A 131 -7.18 -20.28 4.49
CA LYS A 131 -7.30 -21.62 3.88
C LYS A 131 -6.82 -22.68 4.85
N GLN A 132 -7.74 -23.21 5.63
CA GLN A 132 -7.42 -24.18 6.69
C GLN A 132 -7.05 -25.57 6.15
N ASP A 133 -7.54 -25.91 4.96
CA ASP A 133 -7.38 -27.24 4.35
C ASP A 133 -6.12 -27.36 3.47
N GLU A 134 -5.39 -26.28 3.26
CA GLU A 134 -4.18 -26.26 2.41
C GLU A 134 -2.92 -26.15 3.29
N VAL A 135 -1.86 -26.87 2.87
CA VAL A 135 -0.54 -26.71 3.48
C VAL A 135 0.02 -25.34 3.09
N PRO A 136 0.34 -24.46 4.04
CA PRO A 136 0.82 -23.14 3.71
C PRO A 136 2.26 -23.18 3.17
N THR A 137 2.48 -22.49 2.05
CA THR A 137 3.81 -22.16 1.54
C THR A 137 3.96 -20.66 1.49
N ILE A 138 5.19 -20.14 1.55
CA ILE A 138 5.45 -18.69 1.54
C ILE A 138 4.95 -18.08 0.23
N GLU A 139 5.27 -18.71 -0.90
CA GLU A 139 4.82 -18.27 -2.24
C GLU A 139 3.29 -18.29 -2.37
N GLY A 140 2.67 -19.41 -1.93
CA GLY A 140 1.21 -19.53 -1.92
C GLY A 140 0.53 -18.49 -1.05
N ALA A 141 1.13 -18.15 0.09
CA ALA A 141 0.63 -17.11 0.99
C ALA A 141 0.77 -15.72 0.37
N GLY A 142 1.91 -15.40 -0.23
CA GLY A 142 2.12 -14.15 -0.97
C GLY A 142 1.14 -13.99 -2.14
N SER A 143 0.97 -15.02 -2.95
CA SER A 143 0.00 -15.05 -4.07
C SER A 143 -1.45 -14.87 -3.58
N LEU A 144 -1.80 -15.49 -2.45
CA LEU A 144 -3.12 -15.34 -1.83
C LEU A 144 -3.38 -13.89 -1.38
N MET A 145 -2.41 -13.27 -0.71
CA MET A 145 -2.50 -11.87 -0.27
C MET A 145 -2.64 -10.92 -1.45
N ASN A 146 -1.81 -11.10 -2.47
CA ASN A 146 -1.91 -10.31 -3.69
C ASN A 146 -3.29 -10.44 -4.33
N ALA A 147 -3.77 -11.67 -4.50
CA ALA A 147 -5.08 -11.94 -5.10
C ALA A 147 -6.26 -11.37 -4.31
N LYS A 148 -6.14 -11.33 -2.97
CA LYS A 148 -7.22 -10.84 -2.10
C LYS A 148 -7.31 -9.32 -2.01
N PHE A 149 -6.19 -8.62 -1.98
CA PHE A 149 -6.16 -7.18 -1.68
C PHE A 149 -5.68 -6.32 -2.84
N PHE A 150 -4.70 -6.77 -3.62
CA PHE A 150 -3.99 -5.92 -4.56
C PHE A 150 -4.29 -6.21 -6.03
N ASP A 151 -4.97 -7.29 -6.33
CA ASP A 151 -5.37 -7.63 -7.70
C ASP A 151 -6.60 -6.82 -8.14
N ALA A 152 -6.40 -5.86 -9.03
CA ALA A 152 -7.46 -5.01 -9.58
C ALA A 152 -8.56 -5.78 -10.33
N LYS A 153 -8.31 -7.04 -10.74
CA LYS A 153 -9.34 -7.91 -11.35
C LYS A 153 -10.29 -8.49 -10.30
N LYS A 154 -9.83 -8.64 -9.06
CA LYS A 154 -10.58 -9.28 -7.97
C LYS A 154 -11.08 -8.28 -6.94
N TYR A 155 -10.34 -7.20 -6.72
CA TYR A 155 -10.67 -6.16 -5.74
C TYR A 155 -11.09 -4.87 -6.44
N ASP A 156 -12.22 -4.30 -6.06
CA ASP A 156 -12.75 -3.08 -6.67
C ASP A 156 -13.48 -2.22 -5.62
N LEU A 157 -12.88 -1.09 -5.29
CA LEU A 157 -13.49 -0.07 -4.44
C LEU A 157 -14.53 0.77 -5.18
N THR A 158 -14.54 0.76 -6.51
CA THR A 158 -15.19 1.74 -7.36
C THR A 158 -14.65 3.18 -7.17
N PRO A 159 -14.84 4.09 -8.13
CA PRO A 159 -14.38 5.48 -7.96
C PRO A 159 -15.01 6.17 -6.74
N ALA A 160 -16.29 5.92 -6.47
CA ALA A 160 -16.98 6.47 -5.31
C ALA A 160 -16.43 5.90 -3.98
N GLY A 161 -16.12 4.60 -3.94
CA GLY A 161 -15.51 3.95 -2.78
C GLY A 161 -14.08 4.46 -2.54
N ARG A 162 -13.28 4.58 -3.62
CA ARG A 162 -11.93 5.17 -3.53
C ARG A 162 -11.97 6.61 -3.00
N TYR A 163 -12.89 7.43 -3.51
CA TYR A 163 -13.08 8.79 -3.01
C TYR A 163 -13.46 8.83 -1.53
N LYS A 164 -14.41 8.00 -1.09
CA LYS A 164 -14.82 7.92 0.32
C LYS A 164 -13.68 7.46 1.21
N LEU A 165 -12.98 6.40 0.82
CA LEU A 165 -11.83 5.87 1.56
C LEU A 165 -10.72 6.92 1.65
N GLY A 166 -10.36 7.53 0.53
CA GLY A 166 -9.36 8.60 0.49
C GLY A 166 -9.75 9.80 1.36
N ARG A 167 -11.02 10.18 1.37
CA ARG A 167 -11.52 11.25 2.24
C ARG A 167 -11.47 10.89 3.72
N LYS A 168 -11.88 9.65 4.07
CA LYS A 168 -11.88 9.20 5.47
C LYS A 168 -10.48 9.05 6.03
N LEU A 169 -9.56 8.49 5.23
CA LEU A 169 -8.20 8.20 5.67
C LEU A 169 -7.22 9.35 5.43
N ASN A 170 -7.62 10.48 4.85
CA ASN A 170 -6.74 11.63 4.75
C ASN A 170 -6.49 12.25 6.14
N VAL A 171 -5.45 13.05 6.23
CA VAL A 171 -5.10 13.74 7.49
C VAL A 171 -5.96 14.97 7.75
N ILE A 172 -6.57 15.55 6.72
CA ILE A 172 -7.21 16.87 6.73
C ILE A 172 -8.41 16.92 7.66
N ASP A 173 -9.29 15.90 7.58
CA ASP A 173 -10.49 15.87 8.42
C ASP A 173 -10.18 15.48 9.87
N ARG A 174 -8.98 14.90 10.12
CA ARG A 174 -8.52 14.52 11.48
C ARG A 174 -7.84 15.63 12.24
N ILE A 175 -7.33 16.65 11.55
CA ILE A 175 -6.67 17.80 12.18
C ILE A 175 -7.64 18.90 12.60
N GLU A 176 -8.92 18.83 12.25
CA GLU A 176 -9.93 19.81 12.68
C GLU A 176 -10.07 19.81 14.20
N ASN A 177 -10.10 20.99 14.80
CA ASN A 177 -10.12 21.22 16.25
C ASN A 177 -8.88 20.75 17.01
N HIS A 178 -7.75 20.52 16.31
CA HIS A 178 -6.47 20.18 16.92
C HIS A 178 -5.41 21.23 16.60
N VAL A 179 -4.40 21.29 17.45
CA VAL A 179 -3.27 22.22 17.31
C VAL A 179 -2.18 21.56 16.50
N LEU A 180 -1.64 22.25 15.49
CA LEU A 180 -0.54 21.75 14.68
C LEU A 180 0.77 21.68 15.47
N ALA A 181 1.45 20.55 15.43
CA ALA A 181 2.75 20.35 16.05
C ALA A 181 3.93 20.62 15.08
N GLN A 182 3.63 21.01 13.84
CA GLN A 182 4.62 21.35 12.80
C GLN A 182 4.11 22.46 11.90
N ASP A 183 5.04 23.12 11.19
CA ASP A 183 4.69 24.04 10.12
C ASP A 183 4.17 23.25 8.91
N LEU A 184 3.08 23.74 8.31
CA LEU A 184 2.55 23.18 7.07
C LEU A 184 2.89 24.09 5.90
N TYR A 185 3.29 23.47 4.79
CA TYR A 185 3.66 24.16 3.57
C TYR A 185 2.73 23.79 2.42
N LYS A 186 2.50 24.74 1.53
CA LYS A 186 1.79 24.48 0.27
C LYS A 186 2.61 23.57 -0.63
N ALA A 187 1.98 23.02 -1.67
CA ALA A 187 2.67 22.20 -2.67
C ALA A 187 3.80 22.97 -3.39
N ASP A 188 3.74 24.29 -3.47
CA ASP A 188 4.78 25.15 -4.05
C ASP A 188 5.97 25.44 -3.10
N GLY A 189 5.89 25.00 -1.85
CA GLY A 189 6.91 25.22 -0.81
C GLY A 189 6.71 26.49 0.03
N SER A 190 5.69 27.30 -0.25
CA SER A 190 5.37 28.46 0.58
C SER A 190 4.69 28.02 1.90
N LEU A 191 4.93 28.78 2.97
CA LEU A 191 4.32 28.49 4.27
C LEU A 191 2.79 28.65 4.17
N LEU A 192 2.07 27.60 4.55
CA LEU A 192 0.62 27.58 4.58
C LEU A 192 0.10 27.91 5.99
N MET A 193 0.63 27.24 7.00
CA MET A 193 0.19 27.37 8.38
C MET A 193 1.33 27.08 9.36
N LYS A 194 1.43 27.86 10.43
CA LYS A 194 2.49 27.71 11.42
C LYS A 194 2.15 26.65 12.48
N LYS A 195 3.19 26.05 13.04
CA LYS A 195 3.10 25.28 14.28
C LYS A 195 2.40 26.08 15.38
N GLY A 196 1.60 25.42 16.21
CA GLY A 196 0.83 26.03 17.29
C GLY A 196 -0.50 26.63 16.83
N THR A 197 -0.87 26.54 15.57
CA THR A 197 -2.15 27.00 15.06
C THR A 197 -3.24 25.97 15.35
N LEU A 198 -4.35 26.42 15.97
CA LEU A 198 -5.57 25.63 16.10
C LEU A 198 -6.33 25.65 14.76
N VAL A 199 -6.61 24.46 14.23
CA VAL A 199 -7.26 24.30 12.92
C VAL A 199 -8.78 24.31 13.10
N HIS A 200 -9.44 25.36 12.67
CA HIS A 200 -10.90 25.42 12.58
C HIS A 200 -11.40 24.95 11.21
N LYS A 201 -12.71 24.99 11.04
CA LYS A 201 -13.36 24.53 9.79
C LYS A 201 -12.92 25.33 8.55
N GLU A 202 -12.66 26.62 8.71
CA GLU A 202 -12.21 27.48 7.60
C GLU A 202 -10.78 27.14 7.17
N GLU A 203 -9.88 27.00 8.14
CA GLU A 203 -8.49 26.58 7.91
C GLU A 203 -8.44 25.18 7.34
N ARG A 204 -9.28 24.26 7.82
CA ARG A 204 -9.40 22.90 7.26
C ARG A 204 -9.75 22.93 5.77
N ASN A 205 -10.66 23.79 5.33
CA ASN A 205 -11.02 23.88 3.92
C ASN A 205 -9.84 24.40 3.06
N LEU A 206 -9.11 25.39 3.57
CA LEU A 206 -7.89 25.88 2.92
C LEU A 206 -6.83 24.77 2.84
N LEU A 207 -6.62 24.05 3.93
CA LEU A 207 -5.71 22.92 3.99
C LEU A 207 -6.10 21.82 3.00
N ARG A 208 -7.38 21.54 2.81
CA ARG A 208 -7.88 20.56 1.86
C ARG A 208 -7.46 20.88 0.43
N GLU A 209 -7.60 22.13 0.01
CA GLU A 209 -7.21 22.56 -1.33
C GLU A 209 -5.71 22.41 -1.58
N GLU A 210 -4.89 22.63 -0.56
CA GLU A 210 -3.44 22.58 -0.71
C GLU A 210 -2.83 21.18 -0.48
N LEU A 211 -3.24 20.47 0.57
CA LEU A 211 -2.67 19.17 0.89
C LEU A 211 -3.07 18.07 -0.10
N THR A 212 -4.24 18.18 -0.76
CA THR A 212 -4.63 17.25 -1.84
C THR A 212 -3.72 17.31 -3.07
N LYS A 213 -2.90 18.34 -3.19
CA LYS A 213 -1.88 18.44 -4.24
C LYS A 213 -0.65 17.55 -4.00
N GLY A 214 -0.61 16.80 -2.90
CA GLY A 214 0.38 15.77 -2.62
C GLY A 214 1.61 16.21 -1.82
N SER A 215 1.53 17.32 -1.07
CA SER A 215 2.57 17.74 -0.14
C SER A 215 2.58 16.91 1.16
N HIS A 216 3.63 17.05 1.97
CA HIS A 216 3.78 16.37 3.27
C HIS A 216 3.71 14.84 3.19
N VAL A 217 4.45 14.27 2.26
CA VAL A 217 4.49 12.82 2.04
C VAL A 217 5.78 12.25 2.61
N GLU A 218 5.66 11.18 3.39
CA GLU A 218 6.76 10.36 3.85
C GLU A 218 6.73 8.99 3.18
N ALA A 219 7.90 8.39 2.99
CA ALA A 219 8.02 7.03 2.49
C ALA A 219 7.98 6.03 3.65
N PHE A 220 7.17 5.01 3.51
CA PHE A 220 7.11 3.87 4.41
C PHE A 220 7.67 2.66 3.69
N PRO A 221 8.91 2.24 3.97
CA PRO A 221 9.49 1.07 3.34
C PRO A 221 8.81 -0.20 3.81
N PHE A 222 8.75 -1.20 2.94
CA PHE A 222 8.22 -2.53 3.27
C PHE A 222 8.98 -3.62 2.51
N ARG A 223 9.00 -4.80 3.08
CA ARG A 223 9.80 -5.92 2.57
C ARG A 223 9.21 -6.60 1.34
N HIS A 224 7.88 -6.67 1.26
CA HIS A 224 7.19 -7.28 0.13
C HIS A 224 6.33 -6.24 -0.59
N SER A 225 6.43 -6.22 -1.92
CA SER A 225 5.57 -5.40 -2.75
C SER A 225 4.41 -6.22 -3.29
N PHE A 226 3.23 -5.99 -2.73
CA PHE A 226 2.00 -6.57 -3.25
C PHE A 226 1.28 -5.65 -4.23
N SER A 227 1.74 -4.42 -4.39
CA SER A 227 1.16 -3.48 -5.32
C SER A 227 2.22 -2.94 -6.27
N HIS A 228 1.91 -2.95 -7.56
CA HIS A 228 2.79 -2.35 -8.55
C HIS A 228 2.74 -0.84 -8.47
N PRO A 229 3.89 -0.16 -8.69
CA PRO A 229 3.87 1.27 -8.89
C PRO A 229 3.03 1.59 -10.13
N THR A 230 2.15 2.56 -10.01
CA THR A 230 1.39 3.12 -11.14
C THR A 230 1.99 4.44 -11.55
N VAL A 231 1.82 4.80 -12.81
CA VAL A 231 2.22 6.11 -13.32
C VAL A 231 1.06 7.08 -13.08
N VAL A 232 1.37 8.23 -12.48
CA VAL A 232 0.42 9.33 -12.27
C VAL A 232 0.98 10.61 -12.85
N GLU A 233 0.09 11.45 -13.38
CA GLU A 233 0.45 12.76 -13.89
C GLU A 233 0.34 13.81 -12.77
N VAL A 234 1.38 14.60 -12.61
CA VAL A 234 1.45 15.65 -11.58
C VAL A 234 1.84 16.98 -12.21
N GLU A 235 1.13 18.04 -11.81
CA GLU A 235 1.48 19.40 -12.26
C GLU A 235 2.80 19.87 -11.65
N THR A 236 3.69 20.39 -12.45
CA THR A 236 5.05 20.81 -12.03
C THR A 236 5.06 22.01 -11.08
N LYS A 237 3.94 22.76 -11.00
CA LYS A 237 3.76 23.79 -9.98
C LYS A 237 3.66 23.23 -8.57
N ASN A 238 3.31 21.95 -8.43
CA ASN A 238 3.20 21.25 -7.13
C ASN A 238 4.56 20.70 -6.71
N LYS A 239 5.52 21.57 -6.44
CA LYS A 239 6.93 21.24 -6.20
C LYS A 239 7.14 20.21 -5.10
N LEU A 240 6.50 20.40 -3.93
CA LEU A 240 6.64 19.46 -2.81
C LEU A 240 6.01 18.10 -3.09
N ALA A 241 5.03 18.04 -3.98
CA ALA A 241 4.45 16.76 -4.41
C ALA A 241 5.40 15.97 -5.32
N LEU A 242 6.35 16.62 -5.96
CA LEU A 242 7.29 16.01 -6.90
C LEU A 242 8.63 15.65 -6.27
N VAL A 243 9.07 16.39 -5.25
CA VAL A 243 10.35 16.12 -4.58
C VAL A 243 10.35 14.72 -3.96
N GLY A 244 11.38 13.92 -4.27
CA GLY A 244 11.53 12.54 -3.83
C GLY A 244 10.72 11.53 -4.64
N ARG A 245 9.82 11.95 -5.55
CA ARG A 245 9.14 11.06 -6.50
C ARG A 245 10.09 10.58 -7.58
N ILE A 246 9.81 9.41 -8.12
CA ILE A 246 10.61 8.81 -9.17
C ILE A 246 9.97 9.10 -10.52
N LEU A 247 10.74 9.67 -11.43
CA LEU A 247 10.30 10.03 -12.77
C LEU A 247 9.94 8.78 -13.58
N ALA A 248 8.77 8.79 -14.22
CA ALA A 248 8.26 7.61 -14.94
C ALA A 248 8.67 7.58 -16.42
N ASN A 249 9.09 8.70 -17.00
CA ASN A 249 9.52 8.79 -18.40
C ASN A 249 10.75 9.69 -18.50
N ASP A 250 11.55 9.52 -19.54
CA ASP A 250 12.64 10.46 -19.84
C ASP A 250 12.09 11.84 -20.18
N LEU A 251 12.74 12.89 -19.68
CA LEU A 251 12.40 14.29 -19.97
C LEU A 251 13.59 14.95 -20.64
N GLU A 252 13.41 15.35 -21.88
CA GLU A 252 14.39 16.15 -22.63
C GLU A 252 14.20 17.64 -22.30
N LEU A 253 15.09 18.18 -21.51
CA LEU A 253 15.25 19.62 -21.27
C LEU A 253 16.18 20.20 -22.33
N LYS A 254 16.18 21.52 -22.50
CA LYS A 254 17.02 22.20 -23.51
C LYS A 254 18.52 21.92 -23.32
N ASP A 255 18.97 21.79 -22.10
CA ASP A 255 20.39 21.69 -21.76
C ASP A 255 20.79 20.29 -21.26
N GLU A 256 19.84 19.45 -20.88
CA GLU A 256 20.12 18.14 -20.29
C GLU A 256 18.93 17.20 -20.45
N VAL A 257 19.15 15.90 -20.31
CA VAL A 257 18.09 14.88 -20.24
C VAL A 257 18.00 14.37 -18.82
N ILE A 258 16.80 14.48 -18.22
CA ILE A 258 16.50 13.83 -16.93
C ILE A 258 15.82 12.51 -17.22
N TYR A 259 16.48 11.49 -16.81
CA TYR A 259 16.07 10.17 -17.21
C TYR A 259 15.00 9.56 -16.29
N GLN A 260 14.20 8.65 -16.85
CA GLN A 260 13.28 7.80 -16.10
C GLN A 260 14.02 7.12 -14.93
N GLY A 261 13.34 6.99 -13.77
CA GLY A 261 13.94 6.42 -12.59
C GLY A 261 14.78 7.38 -11.75
N THR A 262 14.93 8.62 -12.18
CA THR A 262 15.56 9.65 -11.35
C THR A 262 14.64 10.03 -10.20
N ALA A 263 15.14 9.94 -8.96
CA ALA A 263 14.47 10.52 -7.80
C ALA A 263 14.62 12.05 -7.88
N LEU A 264 13.50 12.74 -8.05
CA LEU A 264 13.52 14.18 -8.32
C LEU A 264 13.97 14.97 -7.08
N SER A 265 15.04 15.75 -7.25
CA SER A 265 15.49 16.73 -6.27
C SER A 265 14.71 18.05 -6.43
N GLU A 266 14.85 18.95 -5.45
CA GLU A 266 14.28 20.31 -5.57
C GLU A 266 14.83 21.08 -6.77
N GLU A 267 16.09 20.84 -7.14
CA GLU A 267 16.74 21.48 -8.29
C GLU A 267 16.16 20.97 -9.60
N ASP A 268 15.99 19.64 -9.72
CA ASP A 268 15.37 19.01 -10.90
C ASP A 268 13.95 19.53 -11.10
N VAL A 269 13.16 19.58 -10.03
CA VAL A 269 11.78 20.12 -10.09
C VAL A 269 11.76 21.57 -10.53
N LYS A 270 12.73 22.40 -10.09
CA LYS A 270 12.83 23.82 -10.53
C LYS A 270 13.18 23.94 -12.01
N LYS A 271 14.03 23.04 -12.54
CA LYS A 271 14.39 23.00 -13.95
C LYS A 271 13.20 22.53 -14.79
N ILE A 272 12.60 21.41 -14.41
CA ILE A 272 11.45 20.81 -15.10
C ILE A 272 10.27 21.77 -15.18
N ALA A 273 9.97 22.49 -14.10
CA ALA A 273 8.84 23.43 -14.04
C ALA A 273 8.96 24.63 -14.99
N LYS A 274 10.15 24.90 -15.52
CA LYS A 274 10.34 25.94 -16.54
C LYS A 274 9.88 25.53 -17.94
N GLU A 275 9.91 24.23 -18.22
CA GLU A 275 9.67 23.70 -19.58
C GLU A 275 8.42 22.84 -19.67
N PHE A 276 8.09 22.12 -18.62
CA PHE A 276 6.94 21.20 -18.58
C PHE A 276 5.89 21.67 -17.58
N LYS A 277 4.62 21.57 -17.94
CA LYS A 277 3.49 21.88 -17.03
C LYS A 277 3.02 20.67 -16.24
N VAL A 278 3.14 19.49 -16.81
CA VAL A 278 2.74 18.20 -16.23
C VAL A 278 3.83 17.19 -16.53
N ILE A 279 4.15 16.34 -15.60
CA ILE A 279 5.07 15.22 -15.77
C ILE A 279 4.49 13.95 -15.16
N SER A 280 4.98 12.81 -15.64
CA SER A 280 4.60 11.50 -15.15
C SER A 280 5.60 11.01 -14.12
N VAL A 281 5.10 10.58 -12.95
CA VAL A 281 5.91 10.01 -11.87
C VAL A 281 5.31 8.68 -11.40
N TYR A 282 6.14 7.83 -10.80
CA TYR A 282 5.64 6.61 -10.18
C TYR A 282 4.95 6.92 -8.85
N SER A 283 3.71 6.45 -8.70
CA SER A 283 2.98 6.47 -7.45
C SER A 283 3.43 5.30 -6.56
N GLY A 284 3.51 5.55 -5.25
CA GLY A 284 3.82 4.50 -4.27
C GLY A 284 5.30 4.18 -4.11
N ILE A 285 6.19 4.91 -4.80
CA ILE A 285 7.64 4.81 -4.60
C ILE A 285 8.18 6.19 -4.24
N ILE A 286 8.59 6.34 -3.00
CA ILE A 286 9.42 7.45 -2.55
C ILE A 286 10.50 6.82 -1.68
N SER A 287 11.70 6.70 -2.20
CA SER A 287 12.85 6.24 -1.42
C SER A 287 14.14 6.80 -1.99
N LYS A 288 15.19 6.76 -1.20
CA LYS A 288 16.52 7.04 -1.72
C LYS A 288 16.97 5.88 -2.60
N PRO A 289 17.61 6.16 -3.73
CA PRO A 289 18.20 5.13 -4.56
C PRO A 289 19.34 4.42 -3.80
N VAL A 290 19.42 3.11 -3.99
CA VAL A 290 20.52 2.28 -3.49
C VAL A 290 21.35 1.86 -4.70
N GLU A 291 22.64 2.25 -4.73
CA GLU A 291 23.55 1.76 -5.75
C GLU A 291 23.90 0.30 -5.47
N LEU A 292 23.64 -0.57 -6.42
CA LEU A 292 23.95 -1.99 -6.31
C LEU A 292 25.45 -2.20 -6.54
N THR A 293 26.11 -2.85 -5.58
CA THR A 293 27.53 -3.20 -5.61
C THR A 293 27.69 -4.70 -5.39
N ARG A 294 28.91 -5.21 -5.64
CA ARG A 294 29.23 -6.61 -5.33
C ARG A 294 29.03 -6.93 -3.85
N ASP A 295 29.26 -5.95 -2.98
CA ASP A 295 29.24 -6.15 -1.54
C ASP A 295 27.82 -6.13 -0.95
N ASN A 296 26.90 -5.41 -1.58
CA ASN A 296 25.54 -5.27 -1.07
C ASN A 296 24.48 -6.07 -1.85
N ILE A 297 24.81 -6.59 -3.03
CA ILE A 297 23.82 -7.29 -3.86
C ILE A 297 23.21 -8.50 -3.14
N ASP A 298 24.02 -9.27 -2.43
CA ASP A 298 23.55 -10.42 -1.69
C ASP A 298 22.62 -10.01 -0.56
N ALA A 299 22.98 -8.96 0.18
CA ALA A 299 22.11 -8.40 1.22
C ALA A 299 20.79 -7.88 0.65
N VAL A 300 20.81 -7.26 -0.52
CA VAL A 300 19.60 -6.79 -1.21
C VAL A 300 18.73 -7.95 -1.64
N LEU A 301 19.32 -9.05 -2.11
CA LEU A 301 18.61 -10.22 -2.64
C LEU A 301 18.17 -11.20 -1.54
N ASP A 302 19.06 -11.50 -0.59
CA ASP A 302 18.85 -12.54 0.44
C ASP A 302 17.82 -12.13 1.52
N TYR A 303 17.64 -10.84 1.75
CA TYR A 303 16.63 -10.39 2.73
C TYR A 303 15.18 -10.52 2.27
N GLY A 304 14.91 -11.16 1.12
CA GLY A 304 13.56 -11.29 0.58
C GLY A 304 12.90 -9.93 0.37
N GLN A 305 13.72 -8.88 0.30
CA GLN A 305 13.29 -7.53 0.07
C GLN A 305 13.04 -7.33 -1.40
N ARG A 306 11.96 -6.68 -1.70
CA ARG A 306 11.57 -6.42 -3.07
C ARG A 306 11.91 -5.01 -3.40
N PHE A 307 12.78 -4.90 -4.37
CA PHE A 307 13.18 -3.64 -4.93
C PHE A 307 12.52 -3.45 -6.27
N PHE A 308 12.08 -2.25 -6.50
CA PHE A 308 11.86 -1.77 -7.84
C PHE A 308 13.24 -1.46 -8.42
N ILE A 309 13.73 -2.31 -9.32
CA ILE A 309 15.02 -2.11 -9.95
C ILE A 309 14.80 -1.47 -11.30
N LEU A 310 15.26 -0.25 -11.44
CA LEU A 310 15.48 0.40 -12.71
C LEU A 310 16.97 0.25 -13.04
N ALA A 311 17.31 -0.74 -13.83
CA ALA A 311 18.66 -0.89 -14.30
C ALA A 311 18.86 0.06 -15.49
N ARG A 312 19.72 1.05 -15.34
CA ARG A 312 20.35 1.74 -16.43
C ARG A 312 21.74 1.18 -16.62
N ILE A 313 21.88 0.55 -17.74
CA ILE A 313 23.17 0.07 -18.19
C ILE A 313 23.62 1.09 -19.22
N THR A 314 24.62 1.87 -18.85
CA THR A 314 25.31 2.74 -19.78
C THR A 314 26.49 1.99 -20.33
N ASP A 315 26.64 1.97 -21.64
CA ASP A 315 27.88 1.57 -22.28
C ASP A 315 28.99 2.63 -22.02
N LYS A 316 30.20 2.35 -22.51
CA LYS A 316 31.33 3.31 -22.38
C LYS A 316 31.10 4.64 -23.10
N ALA A 317 30.08 4.73 -23.96
CA ALA A 317 29.68 5.93 -24.69
C ALA A 317 28.55 6.71 -23.99
N GLY A 318 28.00 6.18 -22.90
CA GLY A 318 26.93 6.81 -22.16
C GLY A 318 25.52 6.42 -22.60
N ASP A 319 25.41 5.58 -23.64
CA ASP A 319 24.13 5.06 -24.09
C ASP A 319 23.64 3.93 -23.17
N VAL A 320 22.33 3.90 -22.97
CA VAL A 320 21.71 2.85 -22.16
C VAL A 320 21.43 1.64 -23.06
N MET A 321 22.19 0.58 -22.86
CA MET A 321 22.09 -0.64 -23.64
C MET A 321 21.77 -1.86 -22.77
N ILE A 322 20.89 -2.74 -23.25
CA ILE A 322 20.71 -4.10 -22.75
C ILE A 322 20.87 -5.01 -23.95
N ASP A 323 21.85 -5.90 -23.89
CA ASP A 323 22.11 -6.89 -24.95
C ASP A 323 22.24 -6.28 -26.37
N ASP A 324 23.01 -5.17 -26.48
CA ASP A 324 23.23 -4.39 -27.71
C ASP A 324 21.99 -3.72 -28.32
N GLU A 325 20.85 -3.72 -27.61
CA GLU A 325 19.68 -2.95 -27.95
C GLU A 325 19.55 -1.71 -27.04
N PRO A 326 19.03 -0.57 -27.56
CA PRO A 326 18.75 0.60 -26.71
C PRO A 326 17.81 0.17 -25.59
N ALA A 327 18.30 0.25 -24.36
CA ALA A 327 17.57 -0.26 -23.22
C ALA A 327 16.35 0.62 -22.95
N MET A 328 15.18 0.06 -23.18
CA MET A 328 14.06 0.46 -22.35
C MET A 328 14.43 0.21 -20.89
N PRO A 329 14.14 1.15 -19.97
CA PRO A 329 14.37 0.95 -18.55
C PRO A 329 13.71 -0.36 -18.15
N LEU A 330 14.48 -1.21 -17.48
CA LEU A 330 14.01 -2.52 -17.04
C LEU A 330 13.01 -2.28 -15.91
N TYR A 331 11.77 -1.91 -16.29
CA TYR A 331 10.63 -2.08 -15.43
C TYR A 331 10.40 -3.58 -15.32
N ILE A 332 10.67 -4.12 -14.17
CA ILE A 332 10.31 -5.48 -13.84
C ILE A 332 9.06 -5.38 -12.98
N PRO A 333 7.85 -5.27 -13.60
CA PRO A 333 6.62 -5.33 -12.86
C PRO A 333 6.49 -6.76 -12.39
N ASP A 334 6.31 -6.92 -11.12
CA ASP A 334 6.25 -8.24 -10.60
C ASP A 334 4.86 -8.64 -10.15
N HIS A 335 4.43 -9.80 -10.63
CA HIS A 335 3.36 -10.57 -10.04
C HIS A 335 3.90 -11.62 -9.06
N ASP A 336 5.14 -12.07 -9.26
CA ASP A 336 5.83 -13.01 -8.40
C ASP A 336 7.24 -12.50 -8.19
N SER A 337 7.47 -11.86 -7.11
CA SER A 337 8.72 -11.21 -6.76
C SER A 337 9.91 -12.15 -6.62
N TYR A 338 9.68 -13.44 -6.55
CA TYR A 338 10.73 -14.45 -6.65
C TYR A 338 11.18 -14.70 -8.07
N ILE A 339 10.27 -14.63 -9.05
CA ILE A 339 10.57 -14.80 -10.49
C ILE A 339 11.38 -13.63 -11.03
N LEU A 340 11.23 -12.47 -10.42
CA LEU A 340 11.98 -11.29 -10.75
C LEU A 340 13.45 -11.54 -10.83
N MET A 341 13.93 -12.38 -9.97
CA MET A 341 15.34 -12.48 -9.70
C MET A 341 15.96 -13.74 -10.29
N SER A 342 15.19 -14.83 -10.49
CA SER A 342 15.80 -16.09 -10.91
C SER A 342 16.45 -16.01 -12.28
N ASP A 343 15.79 -15.40 -13.27
CA ASP A 343 16.33 -15.34 -14.63
C ASP A 343 17.20 -14.10 -14.88
N LYS A 344 17.00 -13.03 -14.11
CA LYS A 344 17.70 -11.75 -14.29
C LYS A 344 18.76 -11.50 -13.23
N GLU A 345 18.72 -12.19 -12.10
CA GLU A 345 19.74 -12.13 -11.07
C GLU A 345 21.15 -12.43 -11.64
N ALA A 346 21.27 -13.46 -12.44
CA ALA A 346 22.52 -13.82 -13.08
C ALA A 346 23.04 -12.68 -13.97
N ILE A 347 22.15 -12.04 -14.75
CA ILE A 347 22.50 -10.89 -15.59
C ILE A 347 22.90 -9.70 -14.75
N ILE A 348 22.16 -9.38 -13.68
CA ILE A 348 22.46 -8.28 -12.78
C ILE A 348 23.83 -8.50 -12.11
N ARG A 349 24.09 -9.70 -11.58
CA ARG A 349 25.38 -10.06 -10.97
C ARG A 349 26.54 -9.99 -11.96
N GLU A 350 26.34 -10.48 -13.18
CA GLU A 350 27.35 -10.42 -14.23
C GLU A 350 27.70 -8.98 -14.57
N ARG A 351 26.73 -8.10 -14.72
CA ARG A 351 26.96 -6.70 -15.09
C ARG A 351 27.60 -5.90 -13.94
N ILE A 352 27.15 -6.10 -12.70
CA ILE A 352 27.85 -5.53 -11.54
C ILE A 352 29.30 -6.05 -11.48
N SER A 353 29.53 -7.31 -11.83
CA SER A 353 30.88 -7.87 -11.88
C SER A 353 31.76 -7.21 -12.94
N LYS A 354 31.17 -6.71 -14.02
CA LYS A 354 31.84 -5.95 -15.08
C LYS A 354 32.07 -4.48 -14.71
N GLY A 355 31.63 -4.06 -13.53
CA GLY A 355 31.78 -2.67 -13.04
C GLY A 355 30.70 -1.71 -13.51
N GLU A 356 29.59 -2.21 -14.01
CA GLU A 356 28.45 -1.40 -14.39
C GLU A 356 27.69 -0.93 -13.13
N LYS A 357 27.18 0.31 -13.18
CA LYS A 357 26.43 0.91 -12.09
C LYS A 357 24.95 0.67 -12.27
N MET A 358 24.33 0.07 -11.28
CA MET A 358 22.90 -0.18 -11.25
C MET A 358 22.29 0.45 -10.01
N THR A 359 21.09 0.96 -10.15
CA THR A 359 20.36 1.59 -9.05
C THR A 359 19.08 0.83 -8.77
N ALA A 360 18.86 0.51 -7.51
CA ALA A 360 17.64 -0.10 -7.02
C ALA A 360 16.89 0.88 -6.12
N TRP A 361 15.57 0.87 -6.17
CA TRP A 361 14.71 1.59 -5.24
C TRP A 361 13.97 0.59 -4.39
N LEU A 362 13.94 0.87 -3.10
CA LEU A 362 13.04 0.16 -2.20
C LEU A 362 11.60 0.41 -2.60
N VAL A 363 10.84 -0.64 -2.66
CA VAL A 363 9.40 -0.49 -2.81
C VAL A 363 8.87 0.04 -1.48
N GLY A 364 8.61 1.33 -1.47
CA GLY A 364 7.99 2.03 -0.36
C GLY A 364 6.57 2.42 -0.69
N SER A 365 5.82 2.78 0.32
CA SER A 365 4.50 3.36 0.16
C SER A 365 4.52 4.82 0.59
N ALA A 366 4.10 5.70 -0.30
CA ALA A 366 3.94 7.11 0.01
C ALA A 366 2.68 7.30 0.86
N CYS A 367 2.83 7.92 2.02
CA CYS A 367 1.73 8.30 2.89
C CYS A 367 1.84 9.76 3.26
N GLN A 368 0.72 10.46 3.31
CA GLN A 368 0.70 11.83 3.79
C GLN A 368 0.83 11.83 5.32
N VAL A 369 1.69 12.67 5.87
CA VAL A 369 1.98 12.72 7.31
C VAL A 369 1.84 14.15 7.83
N VAL A 370 1.10 14.31 8.91
CA VAL A 370 0.95 15.55 9.64
C VAL A 370 1.05 15.28 11.14
N TYR A 371 1.72 16.17 11.87
CA TYR A 371 1.87 16.07 13.31
C TYR A 371 0.96 17.07 14.01
N ILE A 372 0.21 16.58 14.99
CA ILE A 372 -0.63 17.41 15.88
C ILE A 372 -0.14 17.28 17.32
N GLU A 373 -0.46 18.26 18.15
CA GLU A 373 -0.26 18.16 19.60
C GLU A 373 -1.24 17.12 20.16
N ASN A 374 -0.77 16.30 21.09
CA ASN A 374 -1.64 15.31 21.73
C ASN A 374 -2.63 16.02 22.65
N PRO A 375 -3.94 15.89 22.45
CA PRO A 375 -4.94 16.51 23.31
C PRO A 375 -4.91 15.99 24.76
N ASN A 376 -4.33 14.81 24.99
CA ASN A 376 -4.23 14.19 26.30
C ASN A 376 -2.90 14.45 27.01
N ASP A 377 -1.86 14.87 26.28
CA ASP A 377 -0.53 15.16 26.81
C ASP A 377 0.16 16.26 25.99
N ALA A 378 0.25 17.45 26.57
CA ALA A 378 0.82 18.64 25.92
C ALA A 378 2.32 18.51 25.55
N ASN A 379 3.03 17.52 26.08
CA ASN A 379 4.44 17.29 25.80
C ASN A 379 4.67 16.27 24.67
N SER A 380 3.63 15.62 24.20
CA SER A 380 3.72 14.60 23.15
C SER A 380 3.03 15.05 21.86
N LYS A 381 3.39 14.38 20.76
CA LYS A 381 2.82 14.62 19.43
C LYS A 381 2.15 13.37 18.92
N ILE A 382 1.06 13.53 18.21
CA ILE A 382 0.43 12.44 17.45
C ILE A 382 0.86 12.56 16.00
N LYS A 383 1.36 11.47 15.44
CA LYS A 383 1.67 11.33 14.01
C LYS A 383 0.43 10.82 13.28
N LEU A 384 -0.22 11.69 12.53
CA LEU A 384 -1.35 11.32 11.68
C LEU A 384 -0.83 10.86 10.33
N ILE A 385 -1.08 9.63 9.98
CA ILE A 385 -0.72 9.05 8.69
C ILE A 385 -1.99 8.91 7.87
N GLY A 386 -1.99 9.51 6.69
CA GLY A 386 -3.05 9.43 5.71
C GLY A 386 -2.60 8.69 4.46
N VAL A 387 -3.54 8.46 3.56
CA VAL A 387 -3.26 7.87 2.25
C VAL A 387 -2.46 8.84 1.37
N ASP A 388 -1.79 8.30 0.37
CA ASP A 388 -1.21 9.12 -0.69
C ASP A 388 -2.34 9.83 -1.47
N PRO A 389 -2.43 11.17 -1.46
CA PRO A 389 -3.49 11.89 -2.14
C PRO A 389 -3.46 11.75 -3.67
N LEU A 390 -2.34 11.30 -4.23
CA LEU A 390 -2.19 11.02 -5.67
C LEU A 390 -2.61 9.59 -6.05
N ASN A 391 -3.03 8.78 -5.09
CA ASN A 391 -3.41 7.39 -5.33
C ASN A 391 -4.86 7.28 -5.86
N ASP A 392 -4.99 6.84 -7.10
CA ASP A 392 -6.27 6.63 -7.80
C ASP A 392 -6.62 5.15 -8.04
N LYS A 393 -5.80 4.22 -7.52
CA LYS A 393 -6.02 2.78 -7.73
C LYS A 393 -7.38 2.31 -7.22
N LYS A 394 -8.02 1.42 -7.99
CA LYS A 394 -9.29 0.78 -7.61
C LYS A 394 -9.16 -0.30 -6.55
N CYS A 395 -8.00 -0.93 -6.44
CA CYS A 395 -7.70 -1.87 -5.37
C CYS A 395 -7.15 -1.13 -4.14
N ILE A 396 -7.17 -1.82 -3.01
CA ILE A 396 -6.50 -1.33 -1.81
C ILE A 396 -4.98 -1.31 -2.03
N THR A 397 -4.31 -0.37 -1.40
CA THR A 397 -2.85 -0.23 -1.45
C THR A 397 -2.26 -0.38 -0.05
N ILE A 398 -0.96 -0.56 0.03
CA ILE A 398 -0.28 -0.59 1.32
C ILE A 398 -0.43 0.74 2.06
N SER A 399 -0.41 1.86 1.33
CA SER A 399 -0.70 3.18 1.89
C SER A 399 -2.08 3.22 2.58
N ASP A 400 -3.10 2.62 1.96
CA ASP A 400 -4.44 2.54 2.56
C ASP A 400 -4.42 1.70 3.85
N MET A 401 -3.69 0.59 3.88
CA MET A 401 -3.59 -0.27 5.07
C MET A 401 -2.89 0.44 6.23
N ILE A 402 -1.78 1.12 5.95
CA ILE A 402 -1.04 1.89 6.94
C ILE A 402 -1.90 3.04 7.48
N ALA A 403 -2.55 3.78 6.58
CA ALA A 403 -3.42 4.89 6.96
C ALA A 403 -4.64 4.42 7.77
N LEU A 404 -5.23 3.28 7.41
CA LEU A 404 -6.33 2.68 8.16
C LEU A 404 -5.88 2.29 9.58
N TYR A 405 -4.71 1.66 9.68
CA TYR A 405 -4.15 1.30 10.98
C TYR A 405 -3.86 2.54 11.84
N SER A 406 -3.23 3.57 11.26
CA SER A 406 -3.03 4.86 11.93
C SER A 406 -4.34 5.54 12.35
N TYR A 407 -5.38 5.43 11.51
CA TYR A 407 -6.69 5.97 11.84
C TYR A 407 -7.30 5.29 13.06
N MET A 408 -7.24 3.96 13.12
CA MET A 408 -7.72 3.20 14.27
C MET A 408 -6.99 3.56 15.56
N LEU A 409 -5.65 3.76 15.49
CA LEU A 409 -4.86 4.20 16.64
C LEU A 409 -5.22 5.62 17.08
N SER A 410 -5.34 6.55 16.15
CA SER A 410 -5.69 7.94 16.48
C SER A 410 -7.09 8.06 17.11
N MET A 411 -8.01 7.15 16.79
CA MET A 411 -9.31 7.07 17.44
C MET A 411 -9.22 6.72 18.95
N LEU A 412 -8.17 6.00 19.37
CA LEU A 412 -7.91 5.72 20.80
C LEU A 412 -7.55 7.01 21.56
N ASP A 413 -6.89 7.95 20.88
CA ASP A 413 -6.57 9.28 21.41
C ASP A 413 -7.72 10.30 21.25
N GLY A 414 -8.86 9.86 20.75
CA GLY A 414 -10.01 10.73 20.49
C GLY A 414 -9.89 11.57 19.22
N VAL A 415 -8.90 11.27 18.36
CA VAL A 415 -8.67 11.96 17.09
C VAL A 415 -9.33 11.20 15.95
N GLY A 416 -10.33 11.80 15.33
CA GLY A 416 -11.12 11.19 14.27
C GLY A 416 -12.60 11.10 14.64
N SER A 417 -13.39 10.51 13.78
CA SER A 417 -14.83 10.33 13.95
C SER A 417 -15.30 8.98 13.45
N THR A 418 -16.31 8.43 14.09
CA THR A 418 -17.04 7.25 13.59
C THR A 418 -18.00 7.66 12.48
N ASP A 419 -18.27 6.73 11.57
CA ASP A 419 -19.30 6.94 10.54
C ASP A 419 -20.65 6.45 11.04
N GLU A 420 -21.68 7.25 10.80
CA GLU A 420 -23.04 6.85 11.06
C GLU A 420 -23.54 5.95 9.91
N ILE A 421 -23.90 4.70 10.24
CA ILE A 421 -24.27 3.67 9.25
C ILE A 421 -25.56 4.04 8.52
N ASP A 422 -26.51 4.67 9.20
CA ASP A 422 -27.82 5.00 8.67
C ASP A 422 -27.86 6.30 7.86
N MET A 423 -26.80 7.10 7.92
CA MET A 423 -26.69 8.30 7.12
C MET A 423 -26.66 7.96 5.64
N LEU A 424 -27.57 8.57 4.85
CA LEU A 424 -27.68 8.32 3.41
C LEU A 424 -26.37 8.58 2.64
N GLY A 425 -25.53 9.51 3.10
CA GLY A 425 -24.21 9.74 2.55
C GLY A 425 -23.27 8.54 2.66
N ASN A 426 -23.49 7.63 3.61
CA ASN A 426 -22.70 6.43 3.84
C ASN A 426 -23.33 5.17 3.20
N ARG A 427 -24.57 5.28 2.70
CA ARG A 427 -25.27 4.19 2.01
C ARG A 427 -25.24 4.43 0.51
N ARG A 428 -24.60 3.51 -0.19
CA ARG A 428 -24.51 3.58 -1.65
C ARG A 428 -25.70 2.89 -2.30
N ILE A 429 -26.35 3.59 -3.23
CA ILE A 429 -27.36 2.99 -4.11
C ILE A 429 -26.68 2.42 -5.34
N ARG A 430 -26.95 1.16 -5.67
CA ARG A 430 -26.50 0.53 -6.90
C ARG A 430 -27.46 0.84 -8.02
N THR A 431 -26.93 1.33 -9.14
CA THR A 431 -27.75 1.59 -10.33
C THR A 431 -28.08 0.28 -11.06
N VAL A 432 -29.12 0.33 -11.90
CA VAL A 432 -29.55 -0.83 -12.73
C VAL A 432 -28.37 -1.31 -13.60
N GLY A 433 -27.64 -0.39 -14.20
CA GLY A 433 -26.47 -0.73 -15.02
C GLY A 433 -25.41 -1.51 -14.26
N GLU A 434 -25.12 -1.13 -13.00
CA GLU A 434 -24.18 -1.86 -12.14
C GLU A 434 -24.70 -3.25 -11.78
N LEU A 435 -25.96 -3.40 -11.48
CA LEU A 435 -26.57 -4.69 -11.16
C LEU A 435 -26.49 -5.64 -12.36
N ILE A 436 -26.82 -5.16 -13.55
CA ILE A 436 -26.73 -5.94 -14.79
C ILE A 436 -25.28 -6.27 -15.11
N GLN A 437 -24.34 -5.33 -14.96
CA GLN A 437 -22.91 -5.59 -15.15
C GLN A 437 -22.41 -6.71 -14.26
N ASN A 438 -22.85 -6.76 -13.00
CA ASN A 438 -22.47 -7.82 -12.09
C ASN A 438 -22.99 -9.19 -12.56
N GLN A 439 -24.25 -9.26 -13.04
CA GLN A 439 -24.80 -10.49 -13.59
C GLN A 439 -24.11 -10.92 -14.89
N PHE A 440 -23.79 -9.97 -15.75
CA PHE A 440 -23.01 -10.22 -16.96
C PHE A 440 -21.64 -10.82 -16.63
N ARG A 441 -20.95 -10.26 -15.62
CA ARG A 441 -19.64 -10.76 -15.14
C ARG A 441 -19.75 -12.18 -14.59
N ILE A 442 -20.78 -12.48 -13.80
CA ILE A 442 -21.06 -13.83 -13.29
C ILE A 442 -21.26 -14.80 -14.46
N GLY A 443 -22.06 -14.40 -15.45
CA GLY A 443 -22.30 -15.18 -16.65
C GLY A 443 -21.02 -15.44 -17.47
N LEU A 444 -20.15 -14.43 -17.63
CA LEU A 444 -18.86 -14.57 -18.27
C LEU A 444 -17.92 -15.52 -17.52
N SER A 445 -17.88 -15.43 -16.19
CA SER A 445 -17.04 -16.34 -15.38
C SER A 445 -17.51 -17.79 -15.50
N ARG A 446 -18.84 -18.04 -15.50
CA ARG A 446 -19.41 -19.36 -15.75
C ARG A 446 -19.06 -19.86 -17.16
N MET A 447 -19.10 -18.99 -18.16
CA MET A 447 -18.73 -19.30 -19.55
C MET A 447 -17.25 -19.61 -19.67
N GLU A 448 -16.36 -18.80 -19.06
CA GLU A 448 -14.91 -19.02 -19.03
C GLU A 448 -14.58 -20.39 -18.44
N LYS A 449 -15.21 -20.75 -17.31
CA LYS A 449 -15.03 -22.06 -16.68
C LYS A 449 -15.42 -23.19 -17.61
N ALA A 450 -16.58 -23.08 -18.26
CA ALA A 450 -17.05 -24.08 -19.22
C ALA A 450 -16.15 -24.19 -20.46
N VAL A 451 -15.58 -23.08 -20.93
CA VAL A 451 -14.60 -23.10 -22.04
C VAL A 451 -13.31 -23.81 -21.61
N LYS A 452 -12.77 -23.51 -20.42
CA LYS A 452 -11.59 -24.18 -19.88
C LYS A 452 -11.80 -25.70 -19.74
N GLU A 453 -12.95 -26.11 -19.21
CA GLU A 453 -13.31 -27.52 -19.10
C GLU A 453 -13.39 -28.20 -20.49
N LYS A 454 -13.98 -27.55 -21.49
CA LYS A 454 -14.02 -28.06 -22.85
C LYS A 454 -12.63 -28.11 -23.49
N MET A 455 -11.80 -27.11 -23.30
CA MET A 455 -10.44 -27.08 -23.84
C MET A 455 -9.55 -28.22 -23.29
N SER A 456 -9.78 -28.64 -22.05
CA SER A 456 -9.02 -29.76 -21.45
C SER A 456 -9.36 -31.13 -22.06
N ILE A 457 -10.50 -31.26 -22.72
CA ILE A 457 -11.01 -32.52 -23.29
C ILE A 457 -10.95 -32.51 -24.83
N ALA A 458 -10.93 -31.31 -25.42
CA ALA A 458 -11.06 -31.15 -26.87
C ALA A 458 -9.73 -31.46 -27.59
N ASP A 459 -9.84 -32.04 -28.77
CA ASP A 459 -8.73 -32.26 -29.66
C ASP A 459 -8.27 -30.93 -30.28
N VAL A 460 -6.96 -30.67 -30.18
CA VAL A 460 -6.36 -29.39 -30.60
C VAL A 460 -6.52 -29.16 -32.11
N GLU A 461 -6.47 -30.22 -32.93
CA GLU A 461 -6.53 -30.12 -34.40
C GLU A 461 -7.93 -29.74 -34.92
N THR A 462 -8.97 -30.12 -34.19
CA THR A 462 -10.38 -29.92 -34.63
C THR A 462 -11.10 -28.78 -33.89
N SER A 463 -10.48 -28.20 -32.87
CA SER A 463 -11.10 -27.20 -32.03
C SER A 463 -11.14 -25.84 -32.70
N THR A 464 -12.31 -25.22 -32.69
CA THR A 464 -12.52 -23.83 -33.13
C THR A 464 -13.08 -22.98 -31.99
N PRO A 465 -12.84 -21.64 -31.98
CA PRO A 465 -13.44 -20.75 -30.96
C PRO A 465 -14.96 -20.91 -30.89
N LYS A 466 -15.63 -21.15 -32.00
CA LYS A 466 -17.08 -21.34 -32.06
C LYS A 466 -17.55 -22.65 -31.41
N SER A 467 -16.78 -23.73 -31.53
CA SER A 467 -17.13 -25.03 -30.91
C SER A 467 -16.92 -25.00 -29.39
N LEU A 468 -15.97 -24.21 -28.92
CA LEU A 468 -15.62 -24.09 -27.49
C LEU A 468 -16.56 -23.15 -26.74
N THR A 469 -17.00 -22.05 -27.39
CA THR A 469 -17.82 -21.02 -26.74
C THR A 469 -19.30 -21.42 -26.67
N ASN A 470 -19.91 -21.18 -25.50
CA ASN A 470 -21.33 -21.38 -25.28
C ASN A 470 -21.93 -20.15 -24.55
N ASN A 471 -22.89 -19.49 -25.17
CA ASN A 471 -23.52 -18.28 -24.61
C ASN A 471 -24.63 -18.56 -23.59
N ARG A 472 -25.04 -19.81 -23.41
CA ARG A 472 -26.12 -20.18 -22.48
C ARG A 472 -25.88 -19.73 -21.03
N PRO A 473 -24.67 -19.90 -20.44
CA PRO A 473 -24.42 -19.43 -19.08
C PRO A 473 -24.58 -17.92 -18.91
N LEU A 474 -24.18 -17.14 -19.92
CA LEU A 474 -24.33 -15.69 -19.91
C LEU A 474 -25.79 -15.27 -20.01
N SER A 475 -26.51 -15.79 -20.99
CA SER A 475 -27.95 -15.52 -21.17
C SER A 475 -28.75 -16.01 -19.97
N GLY A 476 -28.36 -17.15 -19.37
CA GLY A 476 -29.00 -17.69 -18.18
C GLY A 476 -28.85 -16.77 -16.97
N ALA A 477 -27.65 -16.24 -16.71
CA ALA A 477 -27.42 -15.32 -15.59
C ALA A 477 -28.24 -14.02 -15.70
N ILE A 478 -28.35 -13.46 -16.91
CA ILE A 478 -29.17 -12.27 -17.14
C ILE A 478 -30.68 -12.59 -16.97
N LYS A 479 -31.15 -13.70 -17.55
CA LYS A 479 -32.53 -14.12 -17.37
C LYS A 479 -32.88 -14.39 -15.91
N GLU A 480 -32.01 -15.06 -15.17
CA GLU A 480 -32.15 -15.35 -13.75
C GLU A 480 -32.33 -14.05 -12.94
N PHE A 481 -31.57 -13.01 -13.26
CA PHE A 481 -31.72 -11.71 -12.61
C PHE A 481 -33.12 -11.10 -12.82
N PHE A 482 -33.62 -11.07 -14.06
CA PHE A 482 -34.90 -10.47 -14.34
C PHE A 482 -36.12 -11.32 -13.89
N SER A 483 -35.97 -12.63 -13.78
CA SER A 483 -37.07 -13.54 -13.39
C SER A 483 -37.13 -13.87 -11.91
N SER A 484 -36.00 -13.87 -11.21
CA SER A 484 -35.92 -14.41 -9.84
C SER A 484 -35.35 -13.45 -8.82
N SER A 485 -34.76 -12.32 -9.23
CA SER A 485 -34.16 -11.37 -8.29
C SER A 485 -35.24 -10.53 -7.60
N GLN A 486 -35.11 -10.38 -6.30
CA GLN A 486 -35.99 -9.45 -5.52
C GLN A 486 -35.82 -7.98 -5.95
N LEU A 487 -34.74 -7.65 -6.65
CA LEU A 487 -34.44 -6.31 -7.17
C LEU A 487 -35.11 -6.04 -8.51
N SER A 488 -35.67 -7.08 -9.18
CA SER A 488 -36.42 -6.97 -10.42
C SER A 488 -37.88 -7.28 -10.14
N GLN A 489 -38.73 -6.28 -10.12
CA GLN A 489 -40.14 -6.37 -9.80
C GLN A 489 -40.98 -5.85 -10.97
N PHE A 490 -42.25 -6.21 -11.01
CA PHE A 490 -43.21 -5.59 -11.93
C PHE A 490 -43.35 -4.09 -11.64
N MET A 491 -43.41 -3.31 -12.68
CA MET A 491 -43.61 -1.88 -12.58
C MET A 491 -45.04 -1.58 -12.16
N ASP A 492 -45.20 -0.88 -11.04
CA ASP A 492 -46.50 -0.39 -10.61
C ASP A 492 -46.98 0.73 -11.55
N GLN A 493 -48.24 0.69 -11.94
CA GLN A 493 -48.84 1.75 -12.76
C GLN A 493 -49.31 2.95 -11.92
N GLN A 494 -49.44 2.77 -10.63
CA GLN A 494 -49.78 3.83 -9.67
C GLN A 494 -48.55 4.25 -8.88
N ASN A 495 -48.57 5.48 -8.36
CA ASN A 495 -47.48 5.95 -7.51
C ASN A 495 -47.33 5.03 -6.28
N PRO A 496 -46.15 4.38 -6.08
CA PRO A 496 -45.93 3.47 -4.95
C PRO A 496 -45.85 4.17 -3.60
N LEU A 497 -45.74 5.50 -3.57
CA LEU A 497 -45.75 6.31 -2.34
C LEU A 497 -47.16 6.79 -2.03
#